data_9d31410de27487fbca478059b45f974e
#
_entry.id   9d31410de27487fbca478059b45f974e
#
_cell.length_a   1.000
_cell.length_b   1.000
_cell.length_c   1.000
_cell.angle_alpha   90.00
_cell.angle_beta   90.00
_cell.angle_gamma   90.00
#
_symmetry.space_group_name_H-M   'P 1'
#
loop_
_entity.id
_entity.type
_entity.pdbx_description
1 polymer ?
#
loop_
_entity_poly.entity_id
_entity_poly.type
_entity_poly.pdbx_seq_one_letter_code
_entity_poly.pdbx_strand_id
1 'polypeptide(L)'
;MNENFEYKIATKEDIDAIVQFLAKDYYETSRALKDPCKKIFLAYSGEVIIGILELLDLSNISFVYVSEDYQDTLVQEELLELAERFVTKELTAYTDEEHLSFFKQHDYSVDVESNGRYLLKKTIPVLPRFSDYDQVLAFIEAQKDRVYSLTNFKNFMYDFYDPQTKLTCVHIGGTNGKGSTTNYTKEVLKCAGYKVGTFTSPALVNRLDIIRVNDKPIDEATIVRYANRYMDDWMAYELSKFEIEVFIAVMYFIEQGVDIAIFEVGLGGTLDATNIISPILTVNTNIGLDHINFLGNTYASIARSKAGIIKRGIPYMTAERRSECLDIFYEEAHKHHSYVIEIRKPKHVYYGASISYDYHGYHISLSTSAHYQVTNSALAINILEYIRKEFPFKDANLEKGMHDAVWEGRFETIHQNPLIILDGAHNREGMDAFFESARDYSDIKIIFSALGDKDTHHMLEKLLSLSKDITVTQFDHPRRATAKALAEDFPVKIDEDWKHAVDEAYSHKGVVFITGSLYFISKVRQYILYK
;
A
#
# COMPACT_ATOMS: atom_id res chain seq x y z
N MET A 1 27.24 -14.06 38.35
CA MET A 1 27.63 -14.57 37.02
C MET A 1 26.62 -13.96 36.07
N ASN A 2 27.08 -13.21 35.08
CA ASN A 2 26.16 -12.74 34.02
C ASN A 2 25.82 -13.96 33.17
N GLU A 3 24.73 -14.62 33.46
CA GLU A 3 24.14 -15.60 32.55
C GLU A 3 23.55 -14.80 31.38
N ASN A 4 24.06 -15.00 30.18
CA ASN A 4 23.47 -14.44 28.96
C ASN A 4 22.27 -15.29 28.62
N PHE A 5 21.09 -14.77 28.86
CA PHE A 5 19.84 -15.36 28.40
C PHE A 5 19.58 -14.96 26.94
N GLU A 6 19.00 -15.86 26.18
CA GLU A 6 18.60 -15.60 24.79
C GLU A 6 17.07 -15.43 24.73
N TYR A 7 16.63 -14.39 24.05
CA TYR A 7 15.20 -14.08 23.91
C TYR A 7 14.80 -14.17 22.45
N LYS A 8 13.69 -14.85 22.18
CA LYS A 8 13.14 -14.95 20.83
C LYS A 8 11.63 -15.07 20.85
N ILE A 9 11.01 -14.88 19.67
CA ILE A 9 9.62 -15.29 19.49
C ILE A 9 9.54 -16.73 19.06
N ALA A 10 8.50 -17.36 19.57
CA ALA A 10 8.20 -18.74 19.27
C ALA A 10 7.84 -18.93 17.80
N THR A 11 8.46 -19.90 17.18
CA THR A 11 8.18 -20.39 15.84
C THR A 11 7.58 -21.81 15.90
N LYS A 12 7.28 -22.40 14.76
CA LYS A 12 6.83 -23.78 14.70
C LYS A 12 7.87 -24.78 15.21
N GLU A 13 9.14 -24.40 15.18
CA GLU A 13 10.25 -25.22 15.65
C GLU A 13 10.30 -25.32 17.17
N ASP A 14 9.67 -24.37 17.87
CA ASP A 14 9.63 -24.32 19.34
C ASP A 14 8.45 -25.08 19.96
N ILE A 15 7.56 -25.67 19.15
CA ILE A 15 6.33 -26.31 19.64
C ILE A 15 6.62 -27.36 20.72
N ASP A 16 7.55 -28.28 20.45
CA ASP A 16 7.87 -29.36 21.38
C ASP A 16 8.44 -28.84 22.70
N ALA A 17 9.31 -27.83 22.63
CA ALA A 17 9.89 -27.19 23.82
C ALA A 17 8.83 -26.46 24.65
N ILE A 18 7.88 -25.73 24.00
CA ILE A 18 6.79 -25.02 24.67
C ILE A 18 5.81 -26.04 25.31
N VAL A 19 5.47 -27.11 24.60
CA VAL A 19 4.61 -28.19 25.11
C VAL A 19 5.21 -28.79 26.39
N GLN A 20 6.52 -29.07 26.37
CA GLN A 20 7.22 -29.58 27.51
C GLN A 20 7.27 -28.58 28.68
N PHE A 21 7.55 -27.32 28.39
CA PHE A 21 7.69 -26.26 29.40
C PHE A 21 6.36 -25.94 30.09
N LEU A 22 5.27 -25.83 29.35
CA LEU A 22 3.94 -25.50 29.88
C LEU A 22 3.11 -26.73 30.28
N ALA A 23 3.58 -27.93 30.03
CA ALA A 23 2.80 -29.19 30.15
C ALA A 23 1.44 -29.13 29.42
N LYS A 24 1.40 -28.41 28.27
CA LYS A 24 0.20 -28.22 27.45
C LYS A 24 0.13 -29.24 26.32
N ASP A 25 -1.07 -29.39 25.75
CA ASP A 25 -1.30 -30.23 24.58
C ASP A 25 -0.64 -29.64 23.32
N TYR A 26 -0.04 -30.52 22.53
CA TYR A 26 0.66 -30.15 21.27
C TYR A 26 -0.28 -29.42 20.28
N TYR A 27 -1.54 -29.86 20.19
CA TYR A 27 -2.51 -29.29 19.26
C TYR A 27 -2.90 -27.86 19.68
N GLU A 28 -3.11 -27.61 20.96
CA GLU A 28 -3.41 -26.26 21.50
C GLU A 28 -2.24 -25.32 21.29
N THR A 29 -1.01 -25.76 21.57
CA THR A 29 0.23 -24.96 21.34
C THR A 29 0.41 -24.64 19.87
N SER A 30 0.26 -25.64 18.98
CA SER A 30 0.35 -25.45 17.54
C SER A 30 -0.73 -24.50 17.00
N ARG A 31 -1.93 -24.53 17.59
CA ARG A 31 -3.02 -23.61 17.25
C ARG A 31 -2.72 -22.19 17.71
N ALA A 32 -2.20 -22.03 18.93
CA ALA A 32 -1.82 -20.73 19.46
C ALA A 32 -0.73 -20.04 18.62
N LEU A 33 0.29 -20.79 18.18
CA LEU A 33 1.34 -20.27 17.30
C LEU A 33 0.87 -19.93 15.89
N LYS A 34 -0.24 -20.51 15.43
CA LYS A 34 -0.86 -20.19 14.14
C LYS A 34 -1.86 -19.04 14.23
N ASP A 35 -2.26 -18.67 15.43
CA ASP A 35 -3.20 -17.58 15.65
C ASP A 35 -2.52 -16.23 15.34
N PRO A 36 -2.96 -15.49 14.33
CA PRO A 36 -2.34 -14.22 13.97
C PRO A 36 -2.50 -13.14 15.05
N CYS A 37 -3.46 -13.31 15.96
CA CYS A 37 -3.69 -12.40 17.07
C CYS A 37 -2.78 -12.65 18.27
N LYS A 38 -2.00 -13.75 18.26
CA LYS A 38 -1.14 -14.14 19.36
C LYS A 38 0.34 -14.01 19.02
N LYS A 39 1.13 -13.49 19.97
CA LYS A 39 2.59 -13.52 19.96
C LYS A 39 3.08 -14.18 21.24
N ILE A 40 3.96 -15.14 21.09
CA ILE A 40 4.56 -15.87 22.21
C ILE A 40 6.05 -15.55 22.24
N PHE A 41 6.50 -14.95 23.31
CA PHE A 41 7.89 -14.61 23.57
C PHE A 41 8.52 -15.67 24.48
N LEU A 42 9.73 -16.09 24.17
CA LEU A 42 10.46 -17.12 24.89
C LEU A 42 11.80 -16.58 25.40
N ALA A 43 12.14 -16.96 26.61
CA ALA A 43 13.48 -16.79 27.17
C ALA A 43 14.15 -18.15 27.30
N TYR A 44 15.42 -18.24 26.91
CA TYR A 44 16.21 -19.45 26.93
C TYR A 44 17.45 -19.30 27.80
N SER A 45 17.80 -20.37 28.49
CA SER A 45 19.13 -20.60 29.06
C SER A 45 19.73 -21.81 28.34
N GLY A 46 20.69 -21.58 27.42
CA GLY A 46 21.13 -22.61 26.48
C GLY A 46 20.00 -23.12 25.57
N GLU A 47 19.71 -24.41 25.65
CA GLU A 47 18.63 -25.02 24.83
C GLU A 47 17.28 -25.16 25.59
N VAL A 48 17.18 -24.67 26.81
CA VAL A 48 16.03 -24.86 27.70
C VAL A 48 15.23 -23.55 27.81
N ILE A 49 13.90 -23.64 27.60
CA ILE A 49 12.99 -22.52 27.86
C ILE A 49 12.92 -22.29 29.39
N ILE A 50 13.16 -21.05 29.80
CA ILE A 50 13.12 -20.61 31.20
C ILE A 50 12.02 -19.59 31.48
N GLY A 51 11.45 -18.98 30.43
CA GLY A 51 10.37 -18.01 30.53
C GLY A 51 9.55 -17.91 29.26
N ILE A 52 8.29 -17.50 29.43
CA ILE A 52 7.32 -17.34 28.32
C ILE A 52 6.35 -16.21 28.64
N LEU A 53 6.04 -15.40 27.62
CA LEU A 53 5.00 -14.39 27.66
C LEU A 53 4.11 -14.49 26.42
N GLU A 54 2.79 -14.43 26.58
CA GLU A 54 1.83 -14.37 25.48
C GLU A 54 1.19 -12.98 25.40
N LEU A 55 1.32 -12.33 24.24
CA LEU A 55 0.69 -11.05 23.91
C LEU A 55 -0.44 -11.29 22.90
N LEU A 56 -1.65 -10.81 23.21
CA LEU A 56 -2.84 -10.84 22.37
C LEU A 56 -3.07 -9.48 21.72
N ASP A 57 -3.44 -9.45 20.44
CA ASP A 57 -3.83 -8.25 19.68
C ASP A 57 -2.86 -7.07 19.82
N LEU A 58 -1.57 -7.34 20.06
CA LEU A 58 -0.52 -6.34 20.31
C LEU A 58 -0.85 -5.33 21.43
N SER A 59 -1.72 -5.67 22.35
CA SER A 59 -2.18 -4.76 23.40
C SER A 59 -2.53 -5.42 24.74
N ASN A 60 -2.57 -6.75 24.79
CA ASN A 60 -3.00 -7.46 25.99
C ASN A 60 -2.04 -8.62 26.30
N ILE A 61 -1.40 -8.58 27.45
CA ILE A 61 -0.63 -9.70 28.00
C ILE A 61 -1.63 -10.69 28.59
N SER A 62 -1.76 -11.86 27.98
CA SER A 62 -2.65 -12.91 28.48
C SER A 62 -2.04 -13.70 29.64
N PHE A 63 -0.73 -13.92 29.60
CA PHE A 63 0.05 -14.46 30.70
C PHE A 63 1.55 -14.21 30.52
N VAL A 64 2.27 -14.23 31.63
CA VAL A 64 3.72 -14.32 31.69
C VAL A 64 4.08 -15.38 32.74
N TYR A 65 5.04 -16.23 32.42
CA TYR A 65 5.52 -17.27 33.33
C TYR A 65 7.03 -17.43 33.20
N VAL A 66 7.72 -17.52 34.33
CA VAL A 66 9.15 -17.79 34.44
C VAL A 66 9.32 -18.98 35.37
N SER A 67 10.21 -19.91 35.03
CA SER A 67 10.54 -21.07 35.83
C SER A 67 11.02 -20.67 37.26
N GLU A 68 10.64 -21.45 38.27
CA GLU A 68 10.95 -21.15 39.68
C GLU A 68 12.43 -20.85 39.94
N ASP A 69 13.34 -21.55 39.26
CA ASP A 69 14.78 -21.37 39.40
C ASP A 69 15.29 -20.01 38.86
N TYR A 70 14.45 -19.29 38.10
CA TYR A 70 14.79 -18.02 37.42
C TYR A 70 13.89 -16.85 37.81
N GLN A 71 13.00 -17.00 38.80
CA GLN A 71 12.07 -15.95 39.25
C GLN A 71 12.79 -14.73 39.86
N ASP A 72 13.95 -14.92 40.46
CA ASP A 72 14.77 -13.85 41.03
C ASP A 72 15.73 -13.21 40.00
N THR A 73 15.54 -13.51 38.72
CA THR A 73 16.32 -12.96 37.59
C THR A 73 15.54 -11.89 36.84
N LEU A 74 16.22 -11.17 35.93
CA LEU A 74 15.59 -10.17 35.08
C LEU A 74 14.76 -10.74 33.92
N VAL A 75 14.57 -12.07 33.85
CA VAL A 75 13.90 -12.75 32.71
C VAL A 75 12.45 -12.25 32.52
N GLN A 76 11.70 -12.09 33.61
CA GLN A 76 10.31 -11.63 33.52
C GLN A 76 10.23 -10.17 33.06
N GLU A 77 11.13 -9.33 33.52
CA GLU A 77 11.27 -7.92 33.15
C GLU A 77 11.61 -7.77 31.67
N GLU A 78 12.60 -8.51 31.20
CA GLU A 78 13.03 -8.46 29.79
C GLU A 78 11.98 -9.00 28.83
N LEU A 79 11.24 -10.05 29.21
CA LEU A 79 10.06 -10.51 28.44
C LEU A 79 8.96 -9.44 28.35
N LEU A 80 8.74 -8.71 29.46
CA LEU A 80 7.78 -7.62 29.50
C LEU A 80 8.20 -6.45 28.62
N GLU A 81 9.48 -6.02 28.72
CA GLU A 81 10.06 -4.98 27.87
C GLU A 81 10.01 -5.36 26.39
N LEU A 82 10.25 -6.63 26.09
CA LEU A 82 10.14 -7.15 24.73
C LEU A 82 8.69 -7.03 24.20
N ALA A 83 7.69 -7.39 25.02
CA ALA A 83 6.29 -7.21 24.66
C ALA A 83 5.91 -5.73 24.47
N GLU A 84 6.43 -4.83 25.29
CA GLU A 84 6.19 -3.39 25.22
C GLU A 84 6.66 -2.75 23.93
N ARG A 85 7.70 -3.30 23.27
CA ARG A 85 8.18 -2.83 21.97
C ARG A 85 7.12 -2.92 20.85
N PHE A 86 6.11 -3.79 21.02
CA PHE A 86 5.02 -3.96 20.03
C PHE A 86 3.83 -3.02 20.25
N VAL A 87 3.76 -2.37 21.38
CA VAL A 87 2.58 -1.61 21.80
C VAL A 87 2.78 -0.12 21.51
N THR A 88 1.78 0.50 20.88
CA THR A 88 1.88 1.90 20.45
C THR A 88 1.15 2.89 21.35
N LYS A 89 0.26 2.41 22.23
CA LYS A 89 -0.55 3.28 23.10
C LYS A 89 -0.65 2.77 24.53
N GLU A 90 -1.26 1.63 24.68
CA GLU A 90 -1.65 1.07 25.96
C GLU A 90 -1.46 -0.44 25.94
N LEU A 91 -0.88 -0.95 27.00
CA LEU A 91 -0.72 -2.38 27.24
C LEU A 91 -1.59 -2.75 28.44
N THR A 92 -2.39 -3.79 28.28
CA THR A 92 -3.22 -4.35 29.35
C THR A 92 -2.68 -5.71 29.79
N ALA A 93 -2.90 -6.07 31.04
CA ALA A 93 -2.56 -7.38 31.59
C ALA A 93 -3.62 -7.83 32.59
N TYR A 94 -3.94 -9.12 32.61
CA TYR A 94 -4.72 -9.73 33.67
C TYR A 94 -3.80 -10.39 34.68
N THR A 95 -4.00 -10.15 35.97
CA THR A 95 -3.22 -10.73 37.05
C THR A 95 -4.08 -11.05 38.27
N ASP A 96 -3.53 -11.82 39.19
CA ASP A 96 -4.04 -12.05 40.54
C ASP A 96 -3.33 -11.17 41.58
N GLU A 97 -3.63 -11.35 42.83
CA GLU A 97 -3.06 -10.58 43.94
C GLU A 97 -1.58 -10.89 44.16
N GLU A 98 -1.17 -12.13 43.87
CA GLU A 98 0.22 -12.59 44.09
C GLU A 98 1.20 -11.87 43.13
N HIS A 99 0.84 -11.69 41.86
CA HIS A 99 1.68 -11.06 40.86
C HIS A 99 1.43 -9.56 40.69
N LEU A 100 0.44 -8.99 41.42
CA LEU A 100 0.08 -7.58 41.29
C LEU A 100 1.23 -6.63 41.61
N SER A 101 2.09 -6.97 42.56
CA SER A 101 3.22 -6.16 42.99
C SER A 101 4.27 -6.03 41.87
N PHE A 102 4.50 -7.09 41.10
CA PHE A 102 5.42 -7.09 39.96
C PHE A 102 4.99 -6.07 38.90
N PHE A 103 3.74 -6.16 38.45
CA PHE A 103 3.25 -5.22 37.43
C PHE A 103 3.23 -3.77 37.92
N LYS A 104 2.90 -3.53 39.20
CA LYS A 104 2.95 -2.18 39.78
C LYS A 104 4.35 -1.59 39.82
N GLN A 105 5.39 -2.40 40.03
CA GLN A 105 6.79 -1.96 39.97
C GLN A 105 7.21 -1.58 38.53
N HIS A 106 6.51 -2.09 37.51
CA HIS A 106 6.73 -1.80 36.11
C HIS A 106 5.70 -0.79 35.53
N ASP A 107 5.18 0.12 36.38
CA ASP A 107 4.31 1.24 36.01
C ASP A 107 2.90 0.85 35.50
N TYR A 108 2.42 -0.37 35.83
CA TYR A 108 1.03 -0.73 35.57
C TYR A 108 0.11 -0.20 36.68
N SER A 109 -0.98 0.42 36.25
CA SER A 109 -2.08 0.86 37.14
C SER A 109 -3.27 -0.10 37.10
N VAL A 110 -3.98 -0.23 38.20
CA VAL A 110 -5.21 -1.03 38.24
C VAL A 110 -6.33 -0.26 37.56
N ASP A 111 -6.91 -0.84 36.52
CA ASP A 111 -8.08 -0.30 35.81
C ASP A 111 -9.38 -0.88 36.37
N VAL A 112 -9.45 -2.20 36.56
CA VAL A 112 -10.60 -2.90 37.12
C VAL A 112 -10.15 -3.98 38.10
N GLU A 113 -10.84 -4.08 39.22
CA GLU A 113 -10.70 -5.17 40.19
C GLU A 113 -12.04 -5.92 40.34
N SER A 114 -11.99 -7.25 40.22
CA SER A 114 -13.16 -8.11 40.45
C SER A 114 -12.74 -9.48 40.98
N ASN A 115 -13.22 -9.85 42.13
CA ASN A 115 -13.02 -11.18 42.73
C ASN A 115 -11.56 -11.62 42.85
N GLY A 116 -10.64 -10.71 43.24
CA GLY A 116 -9.22 -10.97 43.40
C GLY A 116 -8.48 -11.13 42.05
N ARG A 117 -9.10 -10.69 40.96
CA ARG A 117 -8.46 -10.53 39.65
C ARG A 117 -8.40 -9.08 39.28
N TYR A 118 -7.29 -8.67 38.67
CA TYR A 118 -6.99 -7.29 38.33
C TYR A 118 -6.79 -7.17 36.84
N LEU A 119 -7.50 -6.26 36.18
CA LEU A 119 -7.14 -5.75 34.88
C LEU A 119 -6.21 -4.55 35.09
N LEU A 120 -5.02 -4.64 34.57
CA LEU A 120 -3.98 -3.62 34.68
C LEU A 120 -3.81 -2.92 33.35
N LYS A 121 -3.37 -1.66 33.44
CA LYS A 121 -3.04 -0.83 32.27
C LYS A 121 -1.71 -0.14 32.47
N LYS A 122 -0.94 -0.09 31.40
CA LYS A 122 0.28 0.72 31.29
C LYS A 122 0.20 1.53 30.00
N THR A 123 0.31 2.84 30.13
CA THR A 123 0.54 3.71 28.97
C THR A 123 2.01 3.60 28.61
N ILE A 124 2.30 3.18 27.39
CA ILE A 124 3.68 3.08 26.92
C ILE A 124 4.18 4.49 26.61
N PRO A 125 5.17 5.00 27.36
CA PRO A 125 5.70 6.33 27.12
C PRO A 125 6.46 6.35 25.82
N VAL A 126 6.01 7.18 24.89
CA VAL A 126 6.77 7.49 23.66
C VAL A 126 7.50 8.80 23.91
N LEU A 127 8.82 8.77 23.85
CA LEU A 127 9.61 10.01 23.96
C LEU A 127 9.27 10.95 22.79
N PRO A 128 8.73 12.15 23.06
CA PRO A 128 8.29 13.06 22.00
C PRO A 128 9.52 13.72 21.35
N ARG A 129 10.07 13.10 20.31
CA ARG A 129 11.18 13.67 19.50
C ARG A 129 10.68 14.58 18.41
N PHE A 130 9.48 14.28 17.92
CA PHE A 130 8.75 15.08 16.94
C PHE A 130 7.51 15.66 17.59
N SER A 131 7.31 16.97 17.48
CA SER A 131 6.14 17.67 18.02
C SER A 131 4.98 17.68 17.03
N ASP A 132 5.28 17.57 15.73
CA ASP A 132 4.32 17.73 14.65
C ASP A 132 4.67 16.89 13.42
N TYR A 133 3.74 16.83 12.48
CA TYR A 133 3.86 16.07 11.24
C TYR A 133 4.93 16.60 10.30
N ASP A 134 5.12 17.90 10.22
CA ASP A 134 6.11 18.50 9.31
C ASP A 134 7.54 18.09 9.67
N GLN A 135 7.85 17.96 10.95
CA GLN A 135 9.14 17.43 11.42
C GLN A 135 9.32 15.97 11.04
N VAL A 136 8.29 15.16 11.19
CA VAL A 136 8.31 13.74 10.77
C VAL A 136 8.46 13.62 9.27
N LEU A 137 7.72 14.44 8.51
CA LEU A 137 7.80 14.45 7.06
C LEU A 137 9.21 14.81 6.59
N ALA A 138 9.82 15.84 7.17
CA ALA A 138 11.20 16.22 6.87
C ALA A 138 12.19 15.08 7.20
N PHE A 139 12.00 14.40 8.32
CA PHE A 139 12.81 13.24 8.69
C PHE A 139 12.67 12.09 7.68
N ILE A 140 11.44 11.71 7.31
CA ILE A 140 11.19 10.64 6.34
C ILE A 140 11.72 11.02 4.95
N GLU A 141 11.55 12.27 4.51
CA GLU A 141 12.09 12.77 3.23
C GLU A 141 13.63 12.71 3.18
N ALA A 142 14.29 12.93 4.30
CA ALA A 142 15.75 12.82 4.38
C ALA A 142 16.26 11.39 4.14
N GLN A 143 15.41 10.35 4.28
CA GLN A 143 15.77 8.96 4.04
C GLN A 143 15.59 8.50 2.57
N LYS A 144 15.15 9.38 1.67
CA LYS A 144 14.84 9.02 0.26
C LYS A 144 16.04 8.52 -0.54
N ASP A 145 17.25 9.03 -0.22
CA ASP A 145 18.48 8.72 -0.95
C ASP A 145 19.28 7.56 -0.32
N ARG A 146 18.74 6.89 0.71
CA ARG A 146 19.34 5.69 1.27
C ARG A 146 19.36 4.56 0.26
N VAL A 147 20.42 3.79 0.30
CA VAL A 147 20.54 2.60 -0.55
C VAL A 147 19.47 1.61 -0.12
N TYR A 148 18.53 1.38 -1.01
CA TYR A 148 17.42 0.48 -0.79
C TYR A 148 17.90 -0.97 -0.71
N SER A 149 17.52 -1.68 0.35
CA SER A 149 17.84 -3.10 0.55
C SER A 149 16.64 -3.85 1.10
N LEU A 150 15.96 -4.59 0.24
CA LEU A 150 14.85 -5.44 0.69
C LEU A 150 15.29 -6.45 1.77
N THR A 151 16.57 -6.82 1.82
CA THR A 151 17.12 -7.70 2.86
C THR A 151 17.13 -7.02 4.23
N ASN A 152 17.58 -5.76 4.30
CA ASN A 152 17.56 -5.00 5.56
C ASN A 152 16.13 -4.82 6.05
N PHE A 153 15.22 -4.49 5.14
CA PHE A 153 13.81 -4.33 5.48
C PHE A 153 13.15 -5.64 5.94
N LYS A 154 13.50 -6.77 5.32
CA LYS A 154 13.04 -8.08 5.80
C LYS A 154 13.58 -8.42 7.18
N ASN A 155 14.86 -8.13 7.45
CA ASN A 155 15.45 -8.34 8.77
C ASN A 155 14.76 -7.46 9.82
N PHE A 156 14.54 -6.19 9.52
CA PHE A 156 13.76 -5.29 10.37
C PHE A 156 12.36 -5.85 10.65
N MET A 157 11.61 -6.24 9.60
CA MET A 157 10.27 -6.81 9.78
C MET A 157 10.30 -8.12 10.57
N TYR A 158 11.34 -8.95 10.38
CA TYR A 158 11.54 -10.17 11.15
C TYR A 158 11.76 -9.86 12.63
N ASP A 159 12.59 -8.88 12.98
CA ASP A 159 12.82 -8.47 14.37
C ASP A 159 11.60 -7.78 14.99
N PHE A 160 10.70 -7.23 14.15
CA PHE A 160 9.34 -6.83 14.52
C PHE A 160 8.31 -7.97 14.35
N TYR A 161 8.81 -9.21 14.18
CA TYR A 161 8.03 -10.45 14.15
C TYR A 161 7.03 -10.54 13.01
N ASP A 162 7.45 -10.07 11.86
CA ASP A 162 6.70 -10.18 10.62
C ASP A 162 5.23 -9.71 10.74
N PRO A 163 4.98 -8.48 11.24
CA PRO A 163 3.63 -8.00 11.49
C PRO A 163 2.75 -8.05 10.23
N GLN A 164 3.35 -7.95 9.03
CA GLN A 164 2.66 -8.06 7.74
C GLN A 164 1.96 -9.41 7.55
N THR A 165 2.38 -10.46 8.25
CA THR A 165 1.76 -11.81 8.16
C THR A 165 0.38 -11.88 8.82
N LYS A 166 0.02 -10.87 9.63
CA LYS A 166 -1.30 -10.75 10.25
C LYS A 166 -2.37 -10.23 9.29
N LEU A 167 -1.97 -9.66 8.17
CA LEU A 167 -2.89 -9.05 7.22
C LEU A 167 -3.31 -10.05 6.14
N THR A 168 -4.61 -10.24 5.95
CA THR A 168 -5.11 -10.79 4.70
C THR A 168 -4.98 -9.72 3.63
N CYS A 169 -4.23 -9.99 2.55
CA CYS A 169 -3.94 -8.94 1.59
C CYS A 169 -3.90 -9.41 0.13
N VAL A 170 -4.11 -8.44 -0.79
CA VAL A 170 -3.92 -8.56 -2.23
C VAL A 170 -2.76 -7.66 -2.63
N HIS A 171 -1.87 -8.14 -3.50
CA HIS A 171 -0.70 -7.40 -3.98
C HIS A 171 -0.86 -7.04 -5.45
N ILE A 172 -0.91 -5.75 -5.79
CA ILE A 172 -1.18 -5.26 -7.15
C ILE A 172 0.03 -4.54 -7.72
N GLY A 173 0.66 -5.17 -8.70
CA GLY A 173 1.74 -4.62 -9.52
C GLY A 173 1.26 -4.22 -10.92
N GLY A 174 2.21 -3.74 -11.74
CA GLY A 174 1.98 -3.34 -13.12
C GLY A 174 2.60 -1.99 -13.46
N THR A 175 2.54 -1.58 -14.71
CA THR A 175 3.01 -0.25 -15.12
C THR A 175 1.91 0.78 -14.91
N ASN A 176 0.79 0.64 -15.59
CA ASN A 176 -0.36 1.54 -15.48
C ASN A 176 -1.58 0.81 -14.90
N GLY A 177 -2.51 1.53 -14.28
CA GLY A 177 -3.79 0.99 -13.81
C GLY A 177 -3.78 0.38 -12.40
N LYS A 178 -2.63 0.29 -11.72
CA LYS A 178 -2.54 -0.26 -10.35
C LYS A 178 -3.53 0.40 -9.38
N GLY A 179 -3.39 1.71 -9.18
CA GLY A 179 -4.26 2.47 -8.27
C GLY A 179 -5.73 2.44 -8.68
N SER A 180 -6.05 2.47 -9.99
CA SER A 180 -7.44 2.32 -10.46
C SER A 180 -8.02 0.95 -10.11
N THR A 181 -7.27 -0.14 -10.35
CA THR A 181 -7.70 -1.52 -9.99
C THR A 181 -7.86 -1.66 -8.48
N THR A 182 -6.93 -1.09 -7.69
CA THR A 182 -7.02 -1.02 -6.22
C THR A 182 -8.31 -0.32 -5.79
N ASN A 183 -8.61 0.84 -6.39
CA ASN A 183 -9.78 1.63 -6.04
C ASN A 183 -11.10 0.92 -6.38
N TYR A 184 -11.23 0.32 -7.58
CA TYR A 184 -12.42 -0.47 -7.92
C TYR A 184 -12.61 -1.64 -6.94
N THR A 185 -11.55 -2.36 -6.62
CA THR A 185 -11.60 -3.48 -5.68
C THR A 185 -12.04 -3.01 -4.29
N LYS A 186 -11.43 -1.93 -3.78
CA LYS A 186 -11.77 -1.30 -2.49
C LYS A 186 -13.23 -0.85 -2.45
N GLU A 187 -13.72 -0.15 -3.49
CA GLU A 187 -15.08 0.39 -3.48
C GLU A 187 -16.15 -0.69 -3.37
N VAL A 188 -15.99 -1.80 -4.07
CA VAL A 188 -16.93 -2.93 -3.98
C VAL A 188 -16.91 -3.56 -2.59
N LEU A 189 -15.73 -3.83 -2.03
CA LEU A 189 -15.59 -4.40 -0.69
C LEU A 189 -16.15 -3.45 0.38
N LYS A 190 -15.91 -2.14 0.25
CA LYS A 190 -16.50 -1.11 1.12
C LYS A 190 -18.04 -1.10 1.01
N CYS A 191 -18.60 -1.19 -0.19
CA CYS A 191 -20.05 -1.30 -0.41
C CYS A 191 -20.64 -2.57 0.22
N ALA A 192 -19.85 -3.64 0.34
CA ALA A 192 -20.22 -4.87 1.03
C ALA A 192 -20.10 -4.78 2.56
N GLY A 193 -19.54 -3.68 3.09
CA GLY A 193 -19.40 -3.41 4.52
C GLY A 193 -18.05 -3.77 5.12
N TYR A 194 -17.07 -4.17 4.31
CA TYR A 194 -15.71 -4.47 4.78
C TYR A 194 -14.91 -3.22 5.08
N LYS A 195 -14.00 -3.34 6.04
CA LYS A 195 -12.99 -2.36 6.37
C LYS A 195 -11.72 -2.64 5.56
N VAL A 196 -11.47 -1.85 4.54
CA VAL A 196 -10.42 -2.09 3.55
C VAL A 196 -9.25 -1.15 3.77
N GLY A 197 -8.05 -1.69 4.03
CA GLY A 197 -6.80 -0.94 4.00
C GLY A 197 -6.28 -0.82 2.56
N THR A 198 -5.81 0.36 2.16
CA THR A 198 -5.13 0.55 0.86
C THR A 198 -3.83 1.30 1.04
N PHE A 199 -2.76 0.74 0.47
CA PHE A 199 -1.47 1.39 0.30
C PHE A 199 -1.25 1.64 -1.19
N THR A 200 -1.18 2.91 -1.61
CA THR A 200 -1.07 3.31 -3.02
C THR A 200 0.01 4.37 -3.19
N SER A 201 0.70 4.37 -4.33
CA SER A 201 1.76 5.36 -4.62
C SER A 201 1.83 5.74 -6.10
N PRO A 202 2.26 6.97 -6.42
CA PRO A 202 2.53 8.08 -5.50
C PRO A 202 1.25 8.72 -4.95
N ALA A 203 1.39 9.50 -3.87
CA ALA A 203 0.31 10.35 -3.39
C ALA A 203 -0.10 11.35 -4.48
N LEU A 204 -1.40 11.58 -4.63
CA LEU A 204 -1.88 12.56 -5.60
C LEU A 204 -2.00 13.97 -4.99
N VAL A 205 -2.66 14.11 -3.85
CA VAL A 205 -2.95 15.42 -3.25
C VAL A 205 -2.16 15.63 -1.97
N ASN A 206 -2.34 14.76 -1.01
CA ASN A 206 -1.67 14.80 0.28
C ASN A 206 -0.89 13.51 0.48
N ARG A 207 0.28 13.61 1.09
CA ARG A 207 1.12 12.46 1.38
C ARG A 207 0.42 11.41 2.25
N LEU A 208 -0.49 11.83 3.10
CA LEU A 208 -1.32 10.94 3.92
C LEU A 208 -2.20 10.01 3.07
N ASP A 209 -2.51 10.39 1.83
CA ASP A 209 -3.37 9.62 0.91
C ASP A 209 -2.79 8.28 0.49
N ILE A 210 -1.48 8.06 0.67
CA ILE A 210 -0.84 6.78 0.35
C ILE A 210 -1.32 5.64 1.25
N ILE A 211 -1.80 5.95 2.46
CA ILE A 211 -2.30 5.00 3.46
C ILE A 211 -3.73 5.37 3.81
N ARG A 212 -4.69 4.55 3.41
CA ARG A 212 -6.11 4.79 3.69
C ARG A 212 -6.78 3.56 4.29
N VAL A 213 -7.77 3.80 5.12
CA VAL A 213 -8.75 2.79 5.53
C VAL A 213 -10.11 3.22 5.02
N ASN A 214 -10.67 2.48 4.08
CA ASN A 214 -11.75 2.90 3.21
C ASN A 214 -11.40 4.24 2.52
N ASP A 215 -12.15 5.32 2.81
CA ASP A 215 -11.90 6.64 2.20
C ASP A 215 -11.08 7.57 3.10
N LYS A 216 -10.75 7.15 4.31
CA LYS A 216 -10.06 7.99 5.28
C LYS A 216 -8.57 7.78 5.21
N PRO A 217 -7.78 8.82 4.89
CA PRO A 217 -6.34 8.74 5.02
C PRO A 217 -5.92 8.58 6.49
N ILE A 218 -4.73 8.05 6.71
CA ILE A 218 -4.09 8.06 8.01
C ILE A 218 -3.96 9.52 8.52
N ASP A 219 -4.17 9.75 9.80
CA ASP A 219 -4.03 11.09 10.37
C ASP A 219 -2.57 11.41 10.76
N GLU A 220 -2.25 12.70 10.80
CA GLU A 220 -0.92 13.22 11.12
C GLU A 220 -0.46 12.78 12.52
N ALA A 221 -1.36 12.81 13.50
CA ALA A 221 -1.04 12.44 14.88
C ALA A 221 -0.62 10.96 14.99
N THR A 222 -1.23 10.09 14.20
CA THR A 222 -0.86 8.67 14.12
C THR A 222 0.55 8.50 13.53
N ILE A 223 0.90 9.24 12.47
CA ILE A 223 2.26 9.21 11.88
C ILE A 223 3.29 9.74 12.88
N VAL A 224 2.99 10.85 13.57
CA VAL A 224 3.87 11.41 14.63
C VAL A 224 4.09 10.40 15.75
N ARG A 225 3.04 9.70 16.17
CA ARG A 225 3.11 8.66 17.19
C ARG A 225 4.00 7.49 16.77
N TYR A 226 3.85 7.00 15.54
CA TYR A 226 4.71 5.93 15.01
C TYR A 226 6.16 6.40 14.86
N ALA A 227 6.39 7.61 14.36
CA ALA A 227 7.75 8.14 14.23
C ALA A 227 8.44 8.28 15.58
N ASN A 228 7.76 8.82 16.58
CA ASN A 228 8.30 8.92 17.93
C ASN A 228 8.59 7.54 18.53
N ARG A 229 7.84 6.51 18.16
CA ARG A 229 8.00 5.15 18.67
C ARG A 229 9.11 4.37 17.99
N TYR A 230 9.23 4.47 16.66
CA TYR A 230 10.03 3.56 15.83
C TYR A 230 11.23 4.21 15.14
N MET A 231 11.46 5.52 15.34
CA MET A 231 12.54 6.23 14.63
C MET A 231 13.92 5.60 14.84
N ASP A 232 14.24 5.19 16.07
CA ASP A 232 15.54 4.59 16.37
C ASP A 232 15.73 3.27 15.63
N ASP A 233 14.68 2.46 15.58
CA ASP A 233 14.68 1.19 14.84
C ASP A 233 14.82 1.44 13.34
N TRP A 234 14.08 2.41 12.77
CA TRP A 234 14.22 2.79 11.37
C TRP A 234 15.63 3.25 11.02
N MET A 235 16.29 3.97 11.94
CA MET A 235 17.66 4.43 11.77
C MET A 235 18.66 3.29 11.91
N ALA A 236 18.48 2.38 12.86
CA ALA A 236 19.37 1.24 13.11
C ALA A 236 19.41 0.28 11.91
N TYR A 237 18.27 0.10 11.22
CA TYR A 237 18.17 -0.72 10.01
C TYR A 237 18.36 0.07 8.71
N GLU A 238 18.69 1.36 8.81
CA GLU A 238 18.91 2.24 7.66
C GLU A 238 17.73 2.26 6.66
N LEU A 239 16.50 2.18 7.16
CA LEU A 239 15.32 2.10 6.30
C LEU A 239 15.20 3.32 5.40
N SER A 240 14.91 3.08 4.14
CA SER A 240 14.55 4.11 3.18
C SER A 240 13.14 4.67 3.45
N LYS A 241 12.88 5.86 2.91
CA LYS A 241 11.57 6.49 2.98
C LYS A 241 10.40 5.55 2.64
N PHE A 242 10.51 4.80 1.54
CA PHE A 242 9.42 3.94 1.08
C PHE A 242 9.23 2.71 2.00
N GLU A 243 10.31 2.17 2.56
CA GLU A 243 10.25 1.09 3.55
C GLU A 243 9.56 1.55 4.84
N ILE A 244 9.88 2.77 5.31
CA ILE A 244 9.19 3.38 6.47
C ILE A 244 7.69 3.54 6.19
N GLU A 245 7.32 4.00 5.00
CA GLU A 245 5.91 4.17 4.61
C GLU A 245 5.16 2.83 4.56
N VAL A 246 5.79 1.78 4.02
CA VAL A 246 5.21 0.43 4.01
C VAL A 246 5.05 -0.12 5.44
N PHE A 247 6.05 0.07 6.31
CA PHE A 247 5.95 -0.32 7.71
C PHE A 247 4.79 0.40 8.43
N ILE A 248 4.68 1.72 8.26
CA ILE A 248 3.58 2.52 8.83
C ILE A 248 2.22 1.97 8.33
N ALA A 249 2.10 1.66 7.03
CA ALA A 249 0.87 1.11 6.48
C ALA A 249 0.50 -0.24 7.12
N VAL A 250 1.46 -1.15 7.25
CA VAL A 250 1.26 -2.45 7.90
C VAL A 250 0.78 -2.28 9.34
N MET A 251 1.48 -1.46 10.14
CA MET A 251 1.14 -1.23 11.53
C MET A 251 -0.23 -0.54 11.68
N TYR A 252 -0.53 0.43 10.82
CA TYR A 252 -1.81 1.13 10.84
C TYR A 252 -2.98 0.21 10.48
N PHE A 253 -2.83 -0.64 9.47
CA PHE A 253 -3.87 -1.59 9.09
C PHE A 253 -4.16 -2.62 10.18
N ILE A 254 -3.12 -3.08 10.88
CA ILE A 254 -3.29 -3.97 12.05
C ILE A 254 -4.02 -3.22 13.19
N GLU A 255 -3.57 -2.01 13.52
CA GLU A 255 -4.17 -1.18 14.58
C GLU A 255 -5.64 -0.86 14.28
N GLN A 256 -5.93 -0.62 13.01
CA GLN A 256 -7.30 -0.34 12.57
C GLN A 256 -8.17 -1.60 12.46
N GLY A 257 -7.61 -2.80 12.53
CA GLY A 257 -8.34 -4.05 12.37
C GLY A 257 -9.04 -4.13 11.00
N VAL A 258 -8.27 -3.93 9.91
CA VAL A 258 -8.84 -4.05 8.57
C VAL A 258 -9.17 -5.51 8.25
N ASP A 259 -10.28 -5.74 7.55
CA ASP A 259 -10.67 -7.08 7.11
C ASP A 259 -9.74 -7.58 5.99
N ILE A 260 -9.34 -6.69 5.12
CA ILE A 260 -8.44 -6.95 3.99
C ILE A 260 -7.61 -5.70 3.66
N ALA A 261 -6.35 -5.91 3.29
CA ALA A 261 -5.46 -4.85 2.80
C ALA A 261 -5.12 -5.04 1.33
N ILE A 262 -5.03 -3.95 0.57
CA ILE A 262 -4.60 -3.95 -0.83
C ILE A 262 -3.32 -3.12 -0.93
N PHE A 263 -2.21 -3.76 -1.30
CA PHE A 263 -0.93 -3.10 -1.47
C PHE A 263 -0.62 -2.90 -2.94
N GLU A 264 -0.43 -1.66 -3.34
CA GLU A 264 0.10 -1.29 -4.66
C GLU A 264 1.64 -1.33 -4.62
N VAL A 265 2.25 -2.03 -5.58
CA VAL A 265 3.70 -2.04 -5.80
C VAL A 265 4.17 -0.64 -6.20
N GLY A 266 5.19 -0.13 -5.54
CA GLY A 266 5.76 1.17 -5.86
C GLY A 266 6.57 1.14 -7.17
N LEU A 267 7.59 0.28 -7.24
CA LEU A 267 8.49 0.18 -8.39
C LEU A 267 8.93 -1.26 -8.65
N GLY A 268 8.77 -1.71 -9.89
CA GLY A 268 9.20 -3.05 -10.30
C GLY A 268 8.35 -4.14 -9.66
N GLY A 269 8.90 -4.91 -8.76
CA GLY A 269 8.24 -5.99 -8.02
C GLY A 269 9.23 -6.75 -7.13
N THR A 270 10.25 -7.38 -7.72
CA THR A 270 11.22 -8.23 -7.00
C THR A 270 11.84 -7.56 -5.78
N LEU A 271 12.28 -6.33 -5.93
CA LEU A 271 12.96 -5.57 -4.88
C LEU A 271 12.04 -4.54 -4.20
N ASP A 272 10.77 -4.47 -4.56
CA ASP A 272 9.85 -3.49 -3.97
C ASP A 272 9.62 -3.75 -2.47
N ALA A 273 9.55 -2.70 -1.66
CA ALA A 273 9.33 -2.85 -0.23
C ALA A 273 8.01 -3.55 0.11
N THR A 274 6.96 -3.38 -0.73
CA THR A 274 5.70 -4.10 -0.53
C THR A 274 5.83 -5.61 -0.74
N ASN A 275 6.94 -6.08 -1.34
CA ASN A 275 7.17 -7.51 -1.60
C ASN A 275 7.51 -8.35 -0.35
N ILE A 276 7.43 -7.73 0.83
CA ILE A 276 7.53 -8.43 2.13
C ILE A 276 6.23 -9.14 2.53
N ILE A 277 5.09 -8.75 1.95
CA ILE A 277 3.77 -9.29 2.33
C ILE A 277 3.56 -10.74 1.83
N SER A 278 2.64 -11.44 2.48
CA SER A 278 2.16 -12.77 2.10
C SER A 278 0.71 -12.70 1.61
N PRO A 279 0.49 -12.30 0.35
CA PRO A 279 -0.85 -12.06 -0.17
C PRO A 279 -1.60 -13.36 -0.47
N ILE A 280 -2.94 -13.30 -0.48
CA ILE A 280 -3.80 -14.39 -0.96
C ILE A 280 -3.92 -14.41 -2.48
N LEU A 281 -3.60 -13.30 -3.15
CA LEU A 281 -3.58 -13.13 -4.59
C LEU A 281 -2.55 -12.09 -4.99
N THR A 282 -1.75 -12.38 -6.04
CA THR A 282 -0.87 -11.42 -6.68
C THR A 282 -1.43 -11.02 -8.05
N VAL A 283 -1.32 -9.75 -8.40
CA VAL A 283 -1.95 -9.18 -9.58
C VAL A 283 -0.96 -8.32 -10.36
N ASN A 284 -0.99 -8.39 -11.68
CA ASN A 284 -0.27 -7.48 -12.57
C ASN A 284 -1.24 -6.87 -13.58
N THR A 285 -1.34 -5.56 -13.60
CA THR A 285 -2.26 -4.87 -14.51
C THR A 285 -1.82 -4.97 -15.96
N ASN A 286 -0.61 -4.52 -16.24
CA ASN A 286 0.02 -4.55 -17.57
C ASN A 286 1.53 -4.30 -17.47
N ILE A 287 2.23 -4.48 -18.57
CA ILE A 287 3.63 -4.11 -18.75
C ILE A 287 3.71 -2.93 -19.72
N GLY A 288 4.51 -1.93 -19.41
CA GLY A 288 4.79 -0.77 -20.24
C GLY A 288 6.22 -0.29 -20.04
N LEU A 289 6.75 0.49 -20.98
CA LEU A 289 8.09 1.06 -20.90
C LEU A 289 8.10 2.25 -19.97
N ASP A 290 8.36 2.00 -18.70
CA ASP A 290 8.52 3.02 -17.67
C ASP A 290 9.66 2.64 -16.73
N HIS A 291 10.25 3.65 -16.07
CA HIS A 291 11.40 3.45 -15.18
C HIS A 291 12.56 2.65 -15.81
N ILE A 292 12.82 2.90 -17.09
CA ILE A 292 13.78 2.12 -17.90
C ILE A 292 15.20 2.12 -17.33
N ASN A 293 15.58 3.16 -16.61
CA ASN A 293 16.88 3.27 -15.93
C ASN A 293 17.05 2.24 -14.78
N PHE A 294 15.95 1.73 -14.23
CA PHE A 294 15.95 0.78 -13.12
C PHE A 294 15.50 -0.62 -13.54
N LEU A 295 14.52 -0.71 -14.44
CA LEU A 295 13.88 -1.97 -14.81
C LEU A 295 14.38 -2.54 -16.15
N GLY A 296 15.22 -1.78 -16.86
CA GLY A 296 15.64 -2.10 -18.22
C GLY A 296 14.69 -1.53 -19.28
N ASN A 297 15.12 -1.58 -20.53
CA ASN A 297 14.48 -0.89 -21.66
C ASN A 297 13.68 -1.83 -22.59
N THR A 298 13.34 -3.03 -22.11
CA THR A 298 12.53 -4.01 -22.86
C THR A 298 11.32 -4.46 -22.05
N TYR A 299 10.23 -4.83 -22.73
CA TYR A 299 9.06 -5.40 -22.06
C TYR A 299 9.43 -6.66 -21.25
N ALA A 300 10.33 -7.49 -21.80
CA ALA A 300 10.79 -8.69 -21.12
C ALA A 300 11.54 -8.39 -19.80
N SER A 301 12.43 -7.39 -19.77
CA SER A 301 13.15 -7.01 -18.54
C SER A 301 12.20 -6.48 -17.46
N ILE A 302 11.27 -5.63 -17.87
CA ILE A 302 10.24 -5.07 -16.96
C ILE A 302 9.30 -6.18 -16.46
N ALA A 303 8.88 -7.11 -17.35
CA ALA A 303 8.05 -8.25 -16.98
C ALA A 303 8.73 -9.15 -15.94
N ARG A 304 10.04 -9.45 -16.10
CA ARG A 304 10.82 -10.22 -15.10
C ARG A 304 10.85 -9.55 -13.75
N SER A 305 11.11 -8.24 -13.70
CA SER A 305 11.10 -7.48 -12.45
C SER A 305 9.73 -7.52 -11.78
N LYS A 306 8.65 -7.33 -12.55
CA LYS A 306 7.27 -7.32 -12.00
C LYS A 306 6.79 -8.71 -11.60
N ALA A 307 7.22 -9.77 -12.30
CA ALA A 307 6.94 -11.15 -11.92
C ALA A 307 7.51 -11.54 -10.55
N GLY A 308 8.49 -10.78 -10.03
CA GLY A 308 9.08 -11.02 -8.70
C GLY A 308 8.12 -10.89 -7.52
N ILE A 309 6.88 -10.44 -7.73
CA ILE A 309 5.84 -10.49 -6.69
C ILE A 309 5.13 -11.86 -6.63
N ILE A 310 5.36 -12.76 -7.57
CA ILE A 310 4.79 -14.11 -7.55
C ILE A 310 5.28 -14.84 -6.31
N LYS A 311 4.37 -15.45 -5.58
CA LYS A 311 4.65 -16.18 -4.35
C LYS A 311 4.33 -17.67 -4.51
N ARG A 312 5.01 -18.50 -3.72
CA ARG A 312 4.82 -19.95 -3.75
C ARG A 312 3.36 -20.32 -3.47
N GLY A 313 2.74 -21.01 -4.43
CA GLY A 313 1.37 -21.50 -4.32
C GLY A 313 0.28 -20.43 -4.41
N ILE A 314 0.64 -19.16 -4.60
CA ILE A 314 -0.32 -18.05 -4.69
C ILE A 314 -0.56 -17.70 -6.17
N PRO A 315 -1.81 -17.67 -6.65
CA PRO A 315 -2.11 -17.34 -8.04
C PRO A 315 -1.62 -15.95 -8.44
N TYR A 316 -1.25 -15.84 -9.71
CA TYR A 316 -0.86 -14.57 -10.34
C TYR A 316 -1.86 -14.21 -11.42
N MET A 317 -2.60 -13.13 -11.22
CA MET A 317 -3.65 -12.68 -12.14
C MET A 317 -3.14 -11.52 -12.98
N THR A 318 -3.46 -11.49 -14.28
CA THR A 318 -3.00 -10.41 -15.16
C THR A 318 -3.99 -10.05 -16.26
N ALA A 319 -3.97 -8.76 -16.63
CA ALA A 319 -4.60 -8.23 -17.84
C ALA A 319 -3.59 -8.05 -19.00
N GLU A 320 -2.32 -8.39 -18.82
CA GLU A 320 -1.31 -8.36 -19.89
C GLU A 320 -1.67 -9.32 -21.03
N ARG A 321 -1.29 -8.95 -22.27
CA ARG A 321 -1.63 -9.70 -23.48
C ARG A 321 -0.44 -10.03 -24.36
N ARG A 322 0.73 -9.41 -24.14
CA ARG A 322 1.93 -9.68 -24.93
C ARG A 322 2.46 -11.07 -24.59
N SER A 323 2.61 -11.91 -25.61
CA SER A 323 3.09 -13.29 -25.42
C SER A 323 4.44 -13.34 -24.72
N GLU A 324 5.40 -12.47 -25.09
CA GLU A 324 6.72 -12.40 -24.45
C GLU A 324 6.67 -12.12 -22.94
N CYS A 325 5.67 -11.34 -22.48
CA CYS A 325 5.46 -11.05 -21.05
C CYS A 325 4.75 -12.22 -20.36
N LEU A 326 3.76 -12.81 -21.03
CA LEU A 326 3.02 -13.96 -20.51
C LEU A 326 3.93 -15.18 -20.35
N ASP A 327 4.81 -15.45 -21.30
CA ASP A 327 5.79 -16.54 -21.21
C ASP A 327 6.65 -16.42 -19.96
N ILE A 328 7.10 -15.20 -19.64
CA ILE A 328 7.86 -14.90 -18.41
C ILE A 328 7.01 -15.14 -17.17
N PHE A 329 5.73 -14.74 -17.18
CA PHE A 329 4.83 -14.94 -16.05
C PHE A 329 4.55 -16.42 -15.81
N TYR A 330 4.35 -17.19 -16.87
CA TYR A 330 4.18 -18.65 -16.76
C TYR A 330 5.43 -19.34 -16.25
N GLU A 331 6.61 -18.96 -16.77
CA GLU A 331 7.90 -19.49 -16.31
C GLU A 331 8.09 -19.22 -14.80
N GLU A 332 7.86 -17.99 -14.35
CA GLU A 332 8.05 -17.61 -12.95
C GLU A 332 7.00 -18.25 -12.04
N ALA A 333 5.75 -18.30 -12.46
CA ALA A 333 4.69 -19.00 -11.72
C ALA A 333 5.02 -20.49 -11.55
N HIS A 334 5.54 -21.16 -12.59
CA HIS A 334 5.94 -22.56 -12.51
C HIS A 334 7.07 -22.77 -11.47
N LYS A 335 8.08 -21.89 -11.43
CA LYS A 335 9.16 -21.93 -10.41
C LYS A 335 8.62 -21.84 -8.98
N HIS A 336 7.56 -21.06 -8.81
CA HIS A 336 6.91 -20.87 -7.50
C HIS A 336 5.76 -21.85 -7.23
N HIS A 337 5.59 -22.91 -8.03
CA HIS A 337 4.45 -23.86 -7.90
C HIS A 337 3.10 -23.12 -7.87
N SER A 338 3.00 -22.06 -8.65
CA SER A 338 1.82 -21.21 -8.81
C SER A 338 1.28 -21.31 -10.24
N TYR A 339 0.24 -20.55 -10.54
CA TYR A 339 -0.35 -20.50 -11.88
C TYR A 339 -0.80 -19.08 -12.23
N VAL A 340 -0.86 -18.82 -13.55
CA VAL A 340 -1.28 -17.52 -14.10
C VAL A 340 -2.76 -17.57 -14.44
N ILE A 341 -3.49 -16.51 -14.08
CA ILE A 341 -4.88 -16.28 -14.45
C ILE A 341 -4.90 -15.08 -15.41
N GLU A 342 -5.10 -15.35 -16.69
CA GLU A 342 -5.37 -14.29 -17.66
C GLU A 342 -6.84 -13.91 -17.65
N ILE A 343 -7.15 -12.61 -17.44
CA ILE A 343 -8.54 -12.16 -17.48
C ILE A 343 -9.08 -12.15 -18.91
N ARG A 344 -10.37 -12.35 -19.08
CA ARG A 344 -11.03 -12.24 -20.38
C ARG A 344 -11.25 -10.76 -20.76
N LYS A 345 -11.50 -10.50 -22.06
CA LYS A 345 -11.91 -9.17 -22.51
C LYS A 345 -13.41 -8.96 -22.22
N PRO A 346 -13.81 -7.78 -21.71
CA PRO A 346 -15.22 -7.39 -21.65
C PRO A 346 -15.91 -7.43 -23.00
N LYS A 347 -17.22 -7.63 -23.01
CA LYS A 347 -18.06 -7.67 -24.20
C LYS A 347 -19.05 -6.51 -24.18
N HIS A 348 -19.59 -6.17 -25.37
CA HIS A 348 -20.62 -5.15 -25.53
C HIS A 348 -20.27 -3.83 -24.83
N VAL A 349 -19.04 -3.35 -25.12
CA VAL A 349 -18.54 -2.11 -24.49
C VAL A 349 -19.14 -0.91 -25.24
N TYR A 350 -19.83 -0.05 -24.50
CA TYR A 350 -20.36 1.23 -24.97
C TYR A 350 -19.57 2.36 -24.32
N TYR A 351 -19.05 3.24 -25.15
CA TYR A 351 -18.29 4.42 -24.73
C TYR A 351 -19.15 5.66 -24.86
N GLY A 352 -19.17 6.52 -23.85
CA GLY A 352 -19.93 7.77 -23.80
C GLY A 352 -19.51 8.59 -22.58
N ALA A 353 -20.39 9.45 -22.09
CA ALA A 353 -20.15 10.20 -20.83
C ALA A 353 -19.96 9.26 -19.63
N SER A 354 -20.55 8.08 -19.70
CA SER A 354 -20.28 6.92 -18.85
C SER A 354 -20.00 5.70 -19.74
N ILE A 355 -19.25 4.74 -19.22
CA ILE A 355 -18.95 3.51 -19.94
C ILE A 355 -19.82 2.38 -19.38
N SER A 356 -20.38 1.54 -20.27
CA SER A 356 -21.03 0.30 -19.85
C SER A 356 -20.52 -0.89 -20.64
N TYR A 357 -20.53 -2.08 -20.03
CA TYR A 357 -20.09 -3.32 -20.66
C TYR A 357 -20.62 -4.56 -19.93
N ASP A 358 -20.62 -5.70 -20.61
CA ASP A 358 -20.98 -6.98 -20.00
C ASP A 358 -19.73 -7.79 -19.65
N TYR A 359 -19.69 -8.30 -18.41
CA TYR A 359 -18.57 -9.09 -17.91
C TYR A 359 -19.00 -10.11 -16.84
N HIS A 360 -18.63 -11.38 -16.99
CA HIS A 360 -18.96 -12.48 -16.07
C HIS A 360 -20.44 -12.60 -15.70
N GLY A 361 -21.34 -12.16 -16.59
CA GLY A 361 -22.78 -12.15 -16.34
C GLY A 361 -23.33 -10.88 -15.69
N TYR A 362 -22.45 -9.96 -15.33
CA TYR A 362 -22.82 -8.62 -14.83
C TYR A 362 -22.95 -7.63 -15.97
N HIS A 363 -23.86 -6.67 -15.82
CA HIS A 363 -23.90 -5.46 -16.61
C HIS A 363 -23.26 -4.32 -15.80
N ILE A 364 -22.06 -3.89 -16.19
CA ILE A 364 -21.25 -2.93 -15.45
C ILE A 364 -21.45 -1.54 -16.04
N SER A 365 -21.62 -0.55 -15.17
CA SER A 365 -21.62 0.87 -15.51
C SER A 365 -20.55 1.59 -14.72
N LEU A 366 -19.70 2.38 -15.40
CA LEU A 366 -18.63 3.18 -14.81
C LEU A 366 -18.94 4.66 -14.98
N SER A 367 -18.80 5.45 -13.92
CA SER A 367 -18.98 6.92 -13.94
C SER A 367 -17.74 7.63 -14.51
N THR A 368 -17.23 7.16 -15.65
CA THR A 368 -16.08 7.72 -16.35
C THR A 368 -16.19 7.50 -17.84
N SER A 369 -15.55 8.32 -18.64
CA SER A 369 -15.38 8.16 -20.10
C SER A 369 -13.99 7.65 -20.49
N ALA A 370 -13.14 7.30 -19.53
CA ALA A 370 -11.80 6.77 -19.76
C ALA A 370 -11.83 5.31 -20.24
N HIS A 371 -11.51 5.05 -21.50
CA HIS A 371 -11.56 3.72 -22.12
C HIS A 371 -10.72 2.67 -21.37
N TYR A 372 -9.57 3.06 -20.85
CA TYR A 372 -8.65 2.16 -20.11
C TYR A 372 -9.25 1.64 -18.80
N GLN A 373 -10.26 2.30 -18.26
CA GLN A 373 -10.93 1.85 -17.03
C GLN A 373 -11.75 0.57 -17.25
N VAL A 374 -12.13 0.26 -18.48
CA VAL A 374 -12.78 -1.02 -18.82
C VAL A 374 -11.88 -2.21 -18.43
N THR A 375 -10.59 -2.14 -18.76
CA THR A 375 -9.64 -3.20 -18.41
C THR A 375 -9.33 -3.21 -16.91
N ASN A 376 -9.15 -2.05 -16.28
CA ASN A 376 -8.84 -1.95 -14.86
C ASN A 376 -10.01 -2.47 -14.00
N SER A 377 -11.23 -2.10 -14.32
CA SER A 377 -12.44 -2.57 -13.62
C SER A 377 -12.71 -4.06 -13.87
N ALA A 378 -12.48 -4.56 -15.09
CA ALA A 378 -12.59 -5.98 -15.37
C ALA A 378 -11.56 -6.80 -14.56
N LEU A 379 -10.33 -6.30 -14.40
CA LEU A 379 -9.33 -6.93 -13.55
C LEU A 379 -9.78 -6.92 -12.08
N ALA A 380 -10.33 -5.81 -11.59
CA ALA A 380 -10.90 -5.72 -10.24
C ALA A 380 -12.06 -6.71 -10.02
N ILE A 381 -12.93 -6.91 -11.02
CA ILE A 381 -14.00 -7.92 -10.94
C ILE A 381 -13.40 -9.33 -10.78
N ASN A 382 -12.33 -9.67 -11.52
CA ASN A 382 -11.69 -10.98 -11.37
C ASN A 382 -11.04 -11.15 -9.99
N ILE A 383 -10.42 -10.10 -9.44
CA ILE A 383 -9.90 -10.11 -8.05
C ILE A 383 -11.05 -10.41 -7.08
N LEU A 384 -12.15 -9.67 -7.18
CA LEU A 384 -13.32 -9.80 -6.31
C LEU A 384 -13.95 -11.19 -6.41
N GLU A 385 -14.13 -11.73 -7.61
CA GLU A 385 -14.66 -13.09 -7.81
C GLU A 385 -13.72 -14.15 -7.22
N TYR A 386 -12.40 -13.96 -7.33
CA TYR A 386 -11.43 -14.87 -6.74
C TYR A 386 -11.53 -14.90 -5.20
N ILE A 387 -11.65 -13.73 -4.56
CA ILE A 387 -11.73 -13.64 -3.10
C ILE A 387 -13.15 -13.78 -2.54
N ARG A 388 -14.18 -13.92 -3.40
CA ARG A 388 -15.61 -13.91 -3.01
C ARG A 388 -15.97 -14.96 -1.96
N LYS A 389 -15.24 -16.07 -1.93
CA LYS A 389 -15.49 -17.13 -0.94
C LYS A 389 -15.13 -16.67 0.48
N GLU A 390 -14.06 -15.89 0.62
CA GLU A 390 -13.58 -15.38 1.90
C GLU A 390 -14.25 -14.04 2.25
N PHE A 391 -14.52 -13.22 1.23
CA PHE A 391 -15.15 -11.91 1.32
C PHE A 391 -16.44 -11.86 0.49
N PRO A 392 -17.53 -12.50 0.95
CA PRO A 392 -18.78 -12.55 0.21
C PRO A 392 -19.42 -11.17 0.05
N PHE A 393 -19.93 -10.89 -1.14
CA PHE A 393 -20.66 -9.67 -1.49
C PHE A 393 -21.84 -10.01 -2.40
N LYS A 394 -22.83 -9.11 -2.43
CA LYS A 394 -23.98 -9.21 -3.34
C LYS A 394 -23.65 -8.56 -4.69
N ASP A 395 -24.29 -8.99 -5.76
CA ASP A 395 -24.10 -8.40 -7.10
C ASP A 395 -24.38 -6.90 -7.11
N ALA A 396 -25.40 -6.45 -6.36
CA ALA A 396 -25.67 -5.02 -6.16
C ALA A 396 -24.53 -4.23 -5.51
N ASN A 397 -23.69 -4.87 -4.65
CA ASN A 397 -22.50 -4.21 -4.11
C ASN A 397 -21.44 -4.03 -5.19
N LEU A 398 -21.29 -5.03 -6.09
CA LEU A 398 -20.37 -4.97 -7.20
C LEU A 398 -20.80 -3.86 -8.19
N GLU A 399 -22.05 -3.87 -8.64
CA GLU A 399 -22.56 -2.86 -9.56
C GLU A 399 -22.41 -1.45 -8.99
N LYS A 400 -22.83 -1.26 -7.72
CA LYS A 400 -22.73 0.03 -7.03
C LYS A 400 -21.27 0.46 -6.86
N GLY A 401 -20.39 -0.41 -6.37
CA GLY A 401 -18.99 -0.10 -6.14
C GLY A 401 -18.25 0.24 -7.43
N MET A 402 -18.55 -0.46 -8.54
CA MET A 402 -17.99 -0.15 -9.86
C MET A 402 -18.47 1.20 -10.39
N HIS A 403 -19.75 1.52 -10.20
CA HIS A 403 -20.31 2.80 -10.61
C HIS A 403 -19.76 3.98 -9.81
N ASP A 404 -19.69 3.84 -8.49
CA ASP A 404 -19.31 4.92 -7.57
C ASP A 404 -17.79 5.14 -7.49
N ALA A 405 -16.99 4.21 -8.04
CA ALA A 405 -15.54 4.29 -8.00
C ALA A 405 -15.02 5.47 -8.84
N VAL A 406 -14.57 6.52 -8.17
CA VAL A 406 -13.87 7.65 -8.77
C VAL A 406 -12.41 7.60 -8.33
N TRP A 407 -11.48 7.74 -9.27
CA TRP A 407 -10.06 7.80 -8.97
C TRP A 407 -9.48 9.13 -9.43
N GLU A 408 -9.07 9.92 -8.47
CA GLU A 408 -8.54 11.27 -8.67
C GLU A 408 -7.37 11.27 -9.67
N GLY A 409 -7.37 12.24 -10.58
CA GLY A 409 -6.33 12.38 -11.60
C GLY A 409 -6.28 11.28 -12.66
N ARG A 410 -7.36 10.50 -12.83
CA ARG A 410 -7.51 9.50 -13.87
C ARG A 410 -8.75 9.79 -14.70
N PHE A 411 -8.58 10.65 -15.72
CA PHE A 411 -9.66 11.20 -16.54
C PHE A 411 -10.75 11.85 -15.69
N GLU A 412 -10.30 12.55 -14.64
CA GLU A 412 -11.16 13.18 -13.64
C GLU A 412 -11.76 14.47 -14.19
N THR A 413 -13.08 14.55 -14.26
CA THR A 413 -13.76 15.82 -14.53
C THR A 413 -13.72 16.69 -13.29
N ILE A 414 -12.91 17.77 -13.33
CA ILE A 414 -12.71 18.69 -12.21
C ILE A 414 -13.60 19.94 -12.31
N HIS A 415 -14.05 20.27 -13.53
CA HIS A 415 -14.91 21.42 -13.79
C HIS A 415 -15.83 21.13 -15.00
N GLN A 416 -17.07 21.65 -14.99
CA GLN A 416 -18.10 21.31 -15.98
C GLN A 416 -18.27 22.35 -17.10
N ASN A 417 -18.08 23.63 -16.81
CA ASN A 417 -18.27 24.71 -17.75
C ASN A 417 -17.17 25.80 -17.60
N PRO A 418 -16.09 25.75 -18.38
CA PRO A 418 -15.78 24.76 -19.42
C PRO A 418 -15.54 23.36 -18.84
N LEU A 419 -15.66 22.34 -19.69
CA LEU A 419 -15.32 20.98 -19.27
C LEU A 419 -13.80 20.84 -19.12
N ILE A 420 -13.32 20.66 -17.90
CA ILE A 420 -11.88 20.45 -17.61
C ILE A 420 -11.68 19.04 -17.06
N ILE A 421 -10.80 18.28 -17.72
CA ILE A 421 -10.48 16.89 -17.38
C ILE A 421 -9.00 16.79 -17.07
N LEU A 422 -8.69 16.22 -15.90
CA LEU A 422 -7.33 15.90 -15.45
C LEU A 422 -6.98 14.45 -15.71
N ASP A 423 -5.82 14.18 -16.30
CA ASP A 423 -5.31 12.83 -16.47
C ASP A 423 -3.79 12.76 -16.23
N GLY A 424 -3.36 11.80 -15.43
CA GLY A 424 -1.97 11.60 -15.04
C GLY A 424 -1.16 10.73 -15.99
N ALA A 425 -1.51 10.61 -17.26
CA ALA A 425 -0.71 9.93 -18.27
C ALA A 425 0.70 10.57 -18.36
N HIS A 426 1.74 9.73 -18.19
CA HIS A 426 3.11 10.22 -18.06
C HIS A 426 4.18 9.27 -18.65
N ASN A 427 3.74 8.24 -19.34
CA ASN A 427 4.58 7.31 -20.09
C ASN A 427 3.89 6.98 -21.43
N ARG A 428 4.59 6.25 -22.29
CA ARG A 428 4.13 5.95 -23.65
C ARG A 428 2.76 5.29 -23.66
N GLU A 429 2.59 4.19 -22.95
CA GLU A 429 1.34 3.41 -22.91
C GLU A 429 0.20 4.16 -22.20
N GLY A 430 0.54 4.95 -21.18
CA GLY A 430 -0.42 5.82 -20.52
C GLY A 430 -0.95 6.91 -21.46
N MET A 431 -0.06 7.53 -22.24
CA MET A 431 -0.46 8.54 -23.22
C MET A 431 -1.27 7.95 -24.38
N ASP A 432 -0.91 6.74 -24.84
CA ASP A 432 -1.72 6.04 -25.85
C ASP A 432 -3.12 5.72 -25.32
N ALA A 433 -3.25 5.30 -24.06
CA ALA A 433 -4.55 5.02 -23.42
C ALA A 433 -5.38 6.30 -23.19
N PHE A 434 -4.71 7.40 -22.80
CA PHE A 434 -5.33 8.72 -22.71
C PHE A 434 -5.87 9.17 -24.07
N PHE A 435 -5.05 9.08 -25.12
CA PHE A 435 -5.43 9.44 -26.49
C PHE A 435 -6.70 8.71 -26.96
N GLU A 436 -6.79 7.39 -26.72
CA GLU A 436 -7.96 6.59 -27.09
C GLU A 436 -9.25 7.10 -26.41
N SER A 437 -9.16 7.64 -25.20
CA SER A 437 -10.30 8.21 -24.50
C SER A 437 -10.61 9.65 -24.94
N ALA A 438 -9.57 10.44 -25.17
CA ALA A 438 -9.68 11.87 -25.48
C ALA A 438 -10.16 12.13 -26.93
N ARG A 439 -9.91 11.20 -27.86
CA ARG A 439 -10.33 11.36 -29.28
C ARG A 439 -11.83 11.37 -29.52
N ASP A 440 -12.62 10.95 -28.52
CA ASP A 440 -14.08 11.01 -28.61
C ASP A 440 -14.65 12.43 -28.38
N TYR A 441 -13.78 13.37 -28.02
CA TYR A 441 -14.14 14.76 -27.79
C TYR A 441 -13.79 15.64 -29.01
N SER A 442 -14.42 16.79 -29.08
CA SER A 442 -14.17 17.81 -30.11
C SER A 442 -13.87 19.15 -29.48
N ASP A 443 -13.29 20.09 -30.25
CA ASP A 443 -12.88 21.41 -29.76
C ASP A 443 -11.99 21.30 -28.50
N ILE A 444 -10.82 20.66 -28.70
CA ILE A 444 -9.91 20.25 -27.63
C ILE A 444 -8.80 21.28 -27.44
N LYS A 445 -8.65 21.81 -26.23
CA LYS A 445 -7.47 22.51 -25.74
C LYS A 445 -6.70 21.59 -24.80
N ILE A 446 -5.36 21.60 -24.89
CA ILE A 446 -4.50 20.76 -24.06
C ILE A 446 -3.50 21.65 -23.30
N ILE A 447 -3.38 21.43 -21.98
CA ILE A 447 -2.30 21.97 -21.16
C ILE A 447 -1.42 20.81 -20.74
N PHE A 448 -0.14 20.86 -21.13
CA PHE A 448 0.80 19.76 -20.95
C PHE A 448 2.04 20.19 -20.16
N SER A 449 2.41 19.36 -19.19
CA SER A 449 3.70 19.47 -18.50
C SER A 449 4.16 18.09 -18.00
N ALA A 450 5.44 17.80 -18.11
CA ALA A 450 5.99 16.48 -17.82
C ALA A 450 7.31 16.56 -17.05
N LEU A 451 7.76 15.41 -16.56
CA LEU A 451 9.11 15.25 -16.02
C LEU A 451 10.11 15.04 -17.18
N GLY A 452 11.34 15.54 -17.03
CA GLY A 452 12.37 15.50 -18.08
C GLY A 452 12.96 14.11 -18.35
N ASP A 453 12.71 13.15 -17.46
CA ASP A 453 13.15 11.76 -17.60
C ASP A 453 12.13 10.87 -18.33
N LYS A 454 11.05 11.45 -18.86
CA LYS A 454 9.99 10.74 -19.60
C LYS A 454 10.14 10.95 -21.12
N ASP A 455 9.54 10.07 -21.89
CA ASP A 455 9.47 10.16 -23.37
C ASP A 455 8.49 11.26 -23.79
N THR A 456 8.87 12.52 -23.52
CA THR A 456 8.04 13.70 -23.80
C THR A 456 7.79 13.90 -25.29
N HIS A 457 8.72 13.44 -26.14
CA HIS A 457 8.59 13.55 -27.60
C HIS A 457 7.40 12.73 -28.11
N HIS A 458 7.35 11.43 -27.78
CA HIS A 458 6.22 10.58 -28.13
C HIS A 458 4.90 11.11 -27.58
N MET A 459 4.90 11.59 -26.33
CA MET A 459 3.71 12.13 -25.71
C MET A 459 3.16 13.35 -26.47
N LEU A 460 4.02 14.30 -26.86
CA LEU A 460 3.62 15.49 -27.61
C LEU A 460 3.19 15.16 -29.05
N GLU A 461 3.84 14.21 -29.73
CA GLU A 461 3.37 13.73 -31.04
C GLU A 461 1.93 13.21 -30.98
N LYS A 462 1.62 12.41 -29.96
CA LYS A 462 0.25 11.92 -29.72
C LYS A 462 -0.73 13.06 -29.47
N LEU A 463 -0.39 14.00 -28.61
CA LEU A 463 -1.26 15.15 -28.28
C LEU A 463 -1.48 16.05 -29.50
N LEU A 464 -0.47 16.26 -30.35
CA LEU A 464 -0.60 17.03 -31.60
C LEU A 464 -1.47 16.34 -32.64
N SER A 465 -1.59 15.01 -32.59
CA SER A 465 -2.54 14.29 -33.43
C SER A 465 -4.00 14.43 -32.94
N LEU A 466 -4.19 14.83 -31.69
CA LEU A 466 -5.50 15.07 -31.08
C LEU A 466 -5.97 16.53 -31.21
N SER A 467 -5.06 17.50 -30.98
CA SER A 467 -5.35 18.93 -31.04
C SER A 467 -4.16 19.74 -31.53
N LYS A 468 -4.44 20.91 -32.14
CA LYS A 468 -3.43 21.93 -32.47
C LYS A 468 -3.37 23.04 -31.39
N ASP A 469 -4.34 23.12 -30.52
CA ASP A 469 -4.36 24.08 -29.39
C ASP A 469 -3.72 23.46 -28.15
N ILE A 470 -2.39 23.37 -28.15
CA ILE A 470 -1.58 22.83 -27.06
C ILE A 470 -0.76 23.96 -26.43
N THR A 471 -0.86 24.10 -25.14
CA THR A 471 0.02 24.96 -24.33
C THR A 471 0.91 24.08 -23.46
N VAL A 472 2.22 24.17 -23.67
CA VAL A 472 3.21 23.52 -22.79
C VAL A 472 3.61 24.46 -21.68
N THR A 473 3.71 23.92 -20.46
CA THR A 473 4.03 24.71 -19.27
C THR A 473 5.05 23.97 -18.39
N GLN A 474 5.46 24.62 -17.31
CA GLN A 474 6.35 24.03 -16.31
C GLN A 474 5.81 24.24 -14.91
N PHE A 475 6.16 23.33 -14.00
CA PHE A 475 5.74 23.39 -12.60
C PHE A 475 6.94 23.17 -11.67
N ASP A 476 6.81 23.58 -10.42
CA ASP A 476 7.91 23.43 -9.46
C ASP A 476 8.10 21.97 -9.05
N HIS A 477 9.14 21.32 -9.60
CA HIS A 477 9.58 19.98 -9.31
C HIS A 477 11.05 19.78 -9.76
N PRO A 478 11.92 19.10 -8.96
CA PRO A 478 13.35 18.95 -9.30
C PRO A 478 13.63 18.29 -10.65
N ARG A 479 12.78 17.35 -11.08
CA ARG A 479 12.89 16.61 -12.33
C ARG A 479 12.02 17.15 -13.47
N ARG A 480 11.43 18.35 -13.36
CA ARG A 480 10.57 18.90 -14.41
C ARG A 480 11.30 19.11 -15.73
N ALA A 481 10.63 18.88 -16.83
CA ALA A 481 11.02 19.47 -18.11
C ALA A 481 10.65 20.96 -18.11
N THR A 482 11.48 21.83 -18.69
CA THR A 482 11.11 23.23 -18.89
C THR A 482 10.12 23.37 -20.04
N ALA A 483 9.26 24.37 -20.01
CA ALA A 483 8.31 24.62 -21.10
C ALA A 483 9.02 24.84 -22.45
N LYS A 484 10.20 25.48 -22.44
CA LYS A 484 11.03 25.66 -23.64
C LYS A 484 11.54 24.34 -24.20
N ALA A 485 12.03 23.44 -23.33
CA ALA A 485 12.50 22.11 -23.77
C ALA A 485 11.36 21.25 -24.34
N LEU A 486 10.15 21.35 -23.77
CA LEU A 486 8.97 20.66 -24.29
C LEU A 486 8.55 21.18 -25.68
N ALA A 487 8.77 22.46 -25.97
CA ALA A 487 8.38 23.10 -27.22
C ALA A 487 9.42 22.99 -28.34
N GLU A 488 10.65 22.54 -28.05
CA GLU A 488 11.81 22.67 -28.96
C GLU A 488 11.53 22.15 -30.37
N ASP A 489 10.87 20.99 -30.49
CA ASP A 489 10.62 20.34 -31.80
C ASP A 489 9.13 20.45 -32.21
N PHE A 490 8.31 21.19 -31.51
CA PHE A 490 6.87 21.15 -31.69
C PHE A 490 6.22 22.53 -31.85
N PRO A 491 5.23 22.68 -32.76
CA PRO A 491 4.49 23.93 -32.97
C PRO A 491 3.42 24.14 -31.87
N VAL A 492 3.85 24.32 -30.63
CA VAL A 492 2.99 24.47 -29.47
C VAL A 492 3.17 25.85 -28.81
N LYS A 493 2.16 26.34 -28.09
CA LYS A 493 2.27 27.56 -27.28
C LYS A 493 3.09 27.29 -26.03
N ILE A 494 3.90 28.28 -25.62
CA ILE A 494 4.68 28.23 -24.40
C ILE A 494 4.07 29.20 -23.39
N ASP A 495 3.77 28.69 -22.19
CA ASP A 495 3.45 29.49 -21.04
C ASP A 495 4.21 28.94 -19.83
N GLU A 496 5.22 29.66 -19.34
CA GLU A 496 6.04 29.20 -18.22
C GLU A 496 5.29 29.23 -16.87
N ASP A 497 4.20 30.00 -16.79
CA ASP A 497 3.31 30.04 -15.62
C ASP A 497 2.11 29.12 -15.82
N TRP A 498 2.18 27.93 -15.23
CA TRP A 498 1.10 26.95 -15.34
C TRP A 498 -0.24 27.45 -14.76
N LYS A 499 -0.22 28.35 -13.76
CA LYS A 499 -1.47 28.91 -13.21
C LYS A 499 -2.16 29.81 -14.22
N HIS A 500 -1.36 30.63 -14.91
CA HIS A 500 -1.86 31.48 -15.99
C HIS A 500 -2.43 30.62 -17.14
N ALA A 501 -1.72 29.56 -17.54
CA ALA A 501 -2.22 28.63 -18.57
C ALA A 501 -3.54 27.97 -18.19
N VAL A 502 -3.70 27.57 -16.91
CA VAL A 502 -4.95 27.00 -16.38
C VAL A 502 -6.05 28.06 -16.31
N ASP A 503 -5.74 29.30 -15.94
CA ASP A 503 -6.73 30.38 -15.89
C ASP A 503 -7.25 30.77 -17.28
N GLU A 504 -6.37 30.81 -18.28
CA GLU A 504 -6.79 30.99 -19.69
C GLU A 504 -7.72 29.87 -20.18
N ALA A 505 -7.57 28.64 -19.66
CA ALA A 505 -8.40 27.52 -20.04
C ALA A 505 -9.89 27.72 -19.72
N TYR A 506 -10.22 28.49 -18.70
CA TYR A 506 -11.62 28.79 -18.35
C TYR A 506 -12.36 29.61 -19.43
N SER A 507 -11.65 30.22 -20.37
CA SER A 507 -12.26 30.93 -21.52
C SER A 507 -12.58 30.00 -22.70
N HIS A 508 -12.09 28.76 -22.70
CA HIS A 508 -12.31 27.80 -23.77
C HIS A 508 -13.77 27.28 -23.75
N LYS A 509 -14.35 27.06 -24.93
CA LYS A 509 -15.76 26.64 -25.03
C LYS A 509 -15.94 25.14 -25.14
N GLY A 510 -14.90 24.44 -25.57
CA GLY A 510 -14.88 22.99 -25.72
C GLY A 510 -14.36 22.28 -24.45
N VAL A 511 -13.59 21.22 -24.65
CA VAL A 511 -12.97 20.47 -23.56
C VAL A 511 -11.52 20.88 -23.37
N VAL A 512 -11.10 21.00 -22.12
CA VAL A 512 -9.71 21.24 -21.74
C VAL A 512 -9.17 19.99 -21.07
N PHE A 513 -8.13 19.40 -21.65
CA PHE A 513 -7.36 18.34 -21.01
C PHE A 513 -6.10 18.90 -20.37
N ILE A 514 -5.82 18.49 -19.14
CA ILE A 514 -4.58 18.84 -18.43
C ILE A 514 -3.89 17.53 -18.07
N THR A 515 -2.67 17.31 -18.61
CA THR A 515 -2.01 16.01 -18.56
C THR A 515 -0.47 16.08 -18.62
N GLY A 516 0.20 14.93 -18.53
CA GLY A 516 1.64 14.74 -18.72
C GLY A 516 2.41 14.36 -17.47
N SER A 517 1.86 14.59 -16.28
CA SER A 517 2.49 14.18 -15.01
C SER A 517 1.48 14.15 -13.87
N LEU A 518 1.51 13.09 -13.06
CA LEU A 518 0.74 13.04 -11.82
C LEU A 518 1.06 14.18 -10.87
N TYR A 519 2.34 14.56 -10.76
CA TYR A 519 2.77 15.67 -9.92
C TYR A 519 2.22 17.02 -10.41
N PHE A 520 2.16 17.20 -11.72
CA PHE A 520 1.59 18.40 -12.33
C PHE A 520 0.09 18.50 -12.07
N ILE A 521 -0.66 17.46 -12.45
CA ILE A 521 -2.12 17.49 -12.30
C ILE A 521 -2.56 17.56 -10.83
N SER A 522 -1.77 17.03 -9.90
CA SER A 522 -1.99 17.20 -8.46
C SER A 522 -2.00 18.68 -8.04
N LYS A 523 -0.99 19.46 -8.49
CA LYS A 523 -0.93 20.90 -8.23
C LYS A 523 -2.09 21.66 -8.87
N VAL A 524 -2.41 21.29 -10.11
CA VAL A 524 -3.55 21.88 -10.83
C VAL A 524 -4.87 21.56 -10.13
N ARG A 525 -5.07 20.33 -9.70
CA ARG A 525 -6.26 19.90 -8.96
C ARG A 525 -6.46 20.71 -7.68
N GLN A 526 -5.42 20.83 -6.87
CA GLN A 526 -5.46 21.68 -5.68
C GLN A 526 -5.80 23.13 -6.04
N TYR A 527 -5.14 23.70 -7.05
CA TYR A 527 -5.38 25.07 -7.47
C TYR A 527 -6.83 25.32 -7.89
N ILE A 528 -7.43 24.40 -8.65
CA ILE A 528 -8.82 24.54 -9.12
C ILE A 528 -9.81 24.36 -7.95
N LEU A 529 -9.58 23.42 -7.03
CA LEU A 529 -10.51 23.15 -5.94
C LEU A 529 -10.49 24.19 -4.82
N TYR A 530 -9.38 24.92 -4.67
CA TYR A 530 -9.22 25.95 -3.63
C TYR A 530 -9.26 27.39 -4.17
N LYS A 531 -9.60 27.57 -5.47
CA LYS A 531 -9.86 28.83 -6.12
C LYS A 531 -11.31 29.29 -5.91
#